data_d15fa69974e3a44c026472046f4bca4d
#
_entry.id   d15fa69974e3a44c026472046f4bca4d
#
_cell.length_a   1.000
_cell.length_b   1.000
_cell.length_c   1.000
_cell.angle_alpha   90.00
_cell.angle_beta   90.00
_cell.angle_gamma   90.00
#
_symmetry.space_group_name_H-M   'P 1'
#
loop_
_entity.id
_entity.type
_entity.pdbx_description
1 polymer ?
#
loop_
_entity_poly.entity_id
_entity_poly.type
_entity_poly.pdbx_seq_one_letter_code
_entity_poly.pdbx_strand_id
1 'polypeptide(L)' 'TDNFMAWRAEEPDGETTYHIELNNVTVHFFEEEWREFISLVRELK' A
#
# COMPACT_ATOMS: atom_id res chain seq x y z
N THR A 1 4.55 1.02 12.33
CA THR A 1 4.28 1.42 13.71
C THR A 1 3.68 0.26 14.50
N ASP A 2 3.45 0.48 15.76
CA ASP A 2 2.85 -0.57 16.59
C ASP A 2 1.42 -0.92 16.18
N ASN A 3 0.71 0.04 15.59
CA ASN A 3 -0.69 -0.14 15.24
C ASN A 3 -0.92 -0.33 13.75
N PHE A 4 -0.02 0.16 12.93
CA PHE A 4 -0.18 0.14 11.47
C PHE A 4 1.07 -0.43 10.82
N MET A 5 0.87 -1.20 9.76
CA MET A 5 1.96 -1.80 9.00
C MET A 5 1.77 -1.53 7.51
N ALA A 6 2.88 -1.40 6.83
CA ALA A 6 2.87 -1.34 5.37
C ALA A 6 4.02 -2.18 4.85
N TRP A 7 3.79 -2.92 3.77
CA TRP A 7 4.85 -3.72 3.17
C TRP A 7 4.61 -3.88 1.68
N ARG A 8 5.66 -4.27 0.98
CA ARG A 8 5.64 -4.54 -0.44
C ARG A 8 5.88 -6.02 -0.66
N ALA A 9 5.14 -6.61 -1.58
CA ALA A 9 5.33 -7.99 -1.97
C ALA A 9 5.60 -8.08 -3.46
N GLU A 10 6.52 -8.94 -3.86
CA GLU A 10 6.78 -9.23 -5.26
C GLU A 10 6.17 -10.57 -5.60
N GLU A 11 5.30 -10.56 -6.60
CA GLU A 11 4.57 -11.75 -6.99
C GLU A 11 5.37 -12.57 -8.00
N PRO A 12 5.07 -13.89 -8.11
CA PRO A 12 5.81 -14.74 -9.03
C PRO A 12 5.72 -14.32 -10.50
N ASP A 13 4.70 -13.58 -10.87
CA ASP A 13 4.52 -13.09 -12.23
C ASP A 13 5.30 -11.80 -12.52
N GLY A 14 6.10 -11.34 -11.56
CA GLY A 14 6.89 -10.13 -11.70
C GLY A 14 6.18 -8.85 -11.29
N GLU A 15 4.94 -8.95 -10.84
CA GLU A 15 4.20 -7.79 -10.38
C GLU A 15 4.56 -7.46 -8.94
N THR A 16 4.44 -6.18 -8.61
CA THR A 16 4.64 -5.71 -7.24
C THR A 16 3.31 -5.26 -6.67
N THR A 17 3.01 -5.72 -5.47
CA THR A 17 1.81 -5.29 -4.75
C THR A 17 2.22 -4.61 -3.46
N TYR A 18 1.37 -3.70 -3.00
CA TYR A 18 1.59 -2.94 -1.78
C TYR A 18 0.42 -3.17 -0.84
N HIS A 19 0.71 -3.27 0.43
CA HIS A 19 -0.28 -3.63 1.44
C HIS A 19 -0.17 -2.68 2.62
N ILE A 20 -1.32 -2.25 3.11
CA ILE A 20 -1.40 -1.44 4.32
C ILE A 20 -2.37 -2.12 5.27
N GLU A 21 -1.91 -2.40 6.46
CA GLU A 21 -2.74 -2.99 7.50
C GLU A 21 -3.06 -1.93 8.56
N LEU A 22 -4.36 -1.68 8.75
CA LEU A 22 -4.86 -0.66 9.65
C LEU A 22 -5.79 -1.35 10.66
N ASN A 23 -5.23 -1.73 11.82
CA ASN A 23 -5.99 -2.46 12.84
C ASN A 23 -6.59 -3.74 12.26
N ASN A 24 -7.88 -3.72 11.94
CA ASN A 24 -8.59 -4.88 11.44
C ASN A 24 -8.92 -4.82 9.96
N VAL A 25 -8.28 -3.92 9.24
CA VAL A 25 -8.50 -3.75 7.80
C VAL A 25 -7.15 -3.83 7.09
N THR A 26 -7.09 -4.61 6.01
CA THR A 26 -5.91 -4.65 5.15
C THR A 26 -6.30 -4.16 3.77
N VAL A 27 -5.59 -3.18 3.26
CA VAL A 27 -5.83 -2.62 1.93
C VAL A 27 -4.70 -3.06 1.02
N HIS A 28 -5.06 -3.48 -0.19
CA HIS A 28 -4.11 -3.98 -1.18
C HIS A 28 -4.10 -3.06 -2.39
N PHE A 29 -2.92 -2.81 -2.92
CA PHE A 29 -2.77 -1.95 -4.10
C PHE A 29 -1.88 -2.63 -5.12
N PHE A 30 -2.24 -2.49 -6.40
CA PHE A 30 -1.30 -2.70 -7.49
C PHE A 30 -0.43 -1.46 -7.63
N GLU A 31 0.63 -1.55 -8.42
CA GLU A 31 1.62 -0.48 -8.50
C GLU A 31 1.03 0.87 -8.90
N GLU A 32 0.18 0.88 -9.92
CA GLU A 32 -0.43 2.13 -10.36
C GLU A 32 -1.35 2.73 -9.30
N GLU A 33 -2.11 1.87 -8.64
CA GLU A 33 -3.01 2.30 -7.57
C GLU A 33 -2.22 2.85 -6.38
N TRP A 34 -1.09 2.21 -6.09
CA TRP A 34 -0.21 2.66 -5.01
C TRP A 34 0.32 4.05 -5.29
N ARG A 35 0.75 4.30 -6.54
CA ARG A 35 1.25 5.62 -6.93
C ARG A 35 0.19 6.70 -6.78
N GLU A 36 -1.04 6.39 -7.17
CA GLU A 36 -2.14 7.33 -6.99
C GLU A 36 -2.43 7.57 -5.53
N PHE A 37 -2.40 6.53 -4.72
CA PHE A 37 -2.63 6.65 -3.29
C PHE A 37 -1.58 7.55 -2.65
N ILE A 38 -0.32 7.35 -2.97
CA ILE A 38 0.77 8.19 -2.42
C ILE A 38 0.61 9.64 -2.88
N SER A 39 0.21 9.85 -4.12
CA SER A 39 -0.06 11.21 -4.60
C SER A 39 -1.16 11.88 -3.80
N LEU A 40 -2.21 11.11 -3.51
CA LEU A 40 -3.31 11.62 -2.69
C LEU A 40 -2.83 12.00 -1.29
N VAL A 41 -2.03 11.14 -0.67
CA VAL A 41 -1.50 11.37 0.67
C VAL A 41 -0.66 12.65 0.69
N ARG A 42 0.11 12.88 -0.35
CA ARG A 42 0.95 14.08 -0.44
C ARG A 42 0.15 15.37 -0.58
N GLU A 43 -1.09 15.27 -0.99
CA GLU A 43 -1.97 16.44 -1.07
C GLU A 43 -2.54 16.82 0.29
N LEU A 44 -2.40 16.00 1.29
CA LEU A 44 -2.84 16.31 2.64
C LEU A 44 -1.98 17.42 3.22
N LYS A 45 -2.62 18.34 3.90
CA LYS A 45 -1.92 19.49 4.49
C LYS A 45 -2.15 19.56 5.99
#